data_322177c5133c64221c657c534c8d8e66
#
_entry.id   322177c5133c64221c657c534c8d8e66
#
_cell.length_a   1.000
_cell.length_b   1.000
_cell.length_c   1.000
_cell.angle_alpha   90.00
_cell.angle_beta   90.00
_cell.angle_gamma   90.00
#
_symmetry.space_group_name_H-M   'P 1'
#
loop_
_entity.id
_entity.type
_entity.pdbx_description
1 polymer ?
#
loop_
_entity_poly.entity_id
_entity_poly.type
_entity_poly.pdbx_seq_one_letter_code
_entity_poly.pdbx_strand_id
1 'polypeptide(L)'
;MCGPAAIKRDTMHVMLRSSVVFLGLLFVQFSSGEDSERLLSVDHYVRVTSTVPVIAGQTTQIYVREVVQAGLALRGGGGPERVVLFVHGAGTPAEVAFDMPYQDYSWMAFLARAGFDVFAMDMTGYGRSTRPAPMNDPCNLEREQQVQFIPSLLAAPCAAAYPHQLTTLASDWNDIGAVVDHLRALRHVERVSLIGWSLGGPRAGGYASHHPEKVQKLVLLAPAYRRAGAADPPAQVPADGAVMNTQSLADFRQNWDRQIGCPDQIDPAASKAVWSAMLNSDPVGATWGSGVRRAPLVTTWGWNLAAAAKVQIPVMLVAAAHDKQVSPESVKALYADLGSRQKVYVDLACSSHNALWEKNHLLLFQASLEWLAQGTVNGSKEGTVRLGY
;
A
#
# COMPACT_ATOMS: atom_id res chain seq x y z
N MET A 1 -85.01 -1.79 -81.10
CA MET A 1 -85.25 -2.85 -80.51
C MET A 1 -83.98 -3.27 -79.79
N CYS A 2 -83.87 -2.86 -78.61
CA CYS A 2 -82.64 -2.86 -77.79
C CYS A 2 -82.30 -4.20 -77.27
N GLY A 3 -81.08 -4.64 -77.47
CA GLY A 3 -80.44 -5.76 -76.77
C GLY A 3 -79.72 -5.29 -75.50
N PRO A 4 -79.67 -6.12 -74.47
CA PRO A 4 -79.08 -5.70 -73.15
C PRO A 4 -77.57 -5.75 -73.15
N ALA A 5 -76.98 -4.78 -72.50
CA ALA A 5 -75.55 -4.61 -72.26
C ALA A 5 -75.02 -5.63 -71.20
N ALA A 6 -73.91 -6.26 -71.53
CA ALA A 6 -73.18 -7.17 -70.60
C ALA A 6 -72.37 -6.35 -69.59
N ILE A 7 -72.64 -6.57 -68.30
CA ILE A 7 -71.82 -6.01 -67.19
C ILE A 7 -70.61 -6.91 -67.00
N LYS A 8 -69.40 -6.37 -67.31
CA LYS A 8 -68.14 -6.96 -66.91
C LYS A 8 -67.94 -6.75 -65.40
N ARG A 9 -67.82 -7.86 -64.64
CA ARG A 9 -67.33 -7.83 -63.24
C ARG A 9 -65.81 -7.74 -63.26
N ASP A 10 -65.27 -6.58 -62.94
CA ASP A 10 -63.88 -6.44 -62.62
C ASP A 10 -63.61 -7.05 -61.20
N THR A 11 -62.83 -8.11 -61.17
CA THR A 11 -62.33 -8.74 -59.96
C THR A 11 -61.15 -7.95 -59.42
N MET A 12 -61.39 -7.11 -58.45
CA MET A 12 -60.37 -6.32 -57.80
C MET A 12 -59.58 -7.26 -56.84
N HIS A 13 -58.36 -7.65 -57.26
CA HIS A 13 -57.43 -8.32 -56.39
C HIS A 13 -56.91 -7.32 -55.37
N VAL A 14 -57.38 -7.40 -54.13
CA VAL A 14 -56.85 -6.70 -53.02
C VAL A 14 -55.54 -7.46 -52.61
N MET A 15 -54.40 -6.91 -53.04
CA MET A 15 -53.09 -7.29 -52.51
C MET A 15 -52.96 -6.81 -51.07
N LEU A 16 -53.13 -7.71 -50.16
CA LEU A 16 -52.82 -7.49 -48.74
C LEU A 16 -51.29 -7.41 -48.61
N ARG A 17 -50.73 -6.20 -48.59
CA ARG A 17 -49.33 -5.96 -48.26
C ARG A 17 -49.21 -6.16 -46.74
N SER A 18 -48.74 -7.35 -46.34
CA SER A 18 -48.28 -7.62 -44.96
C SER A 18 -47.00 -6.80 -44.71
N SER A 19 -47.18 -5.62 -44.12
CA SER A 19 -46.05 -4.87 -43.55
C SER A 19 -45.55 -5.60 -42.32
N VAL A 20 -44.52 -6.45 -42.49
CA VAL A 20 -43.73 -7.00 -41.37
C VAL A 20 -42.95 -5.83 -40.78
N VAL A 21 -43.46 -5.23 -39.71
CA VAL A 21 -42.68 -4.32 -38.87
C VAL A 21 -41.63 -5.16 -38.16
N PHE A 22 -40.40 -5.16 -38.69
CA PHE A 22 -39.21 -5.60 -37.97
C PHE A 22 -39.01 -4.59 -36.84
N LEU A 23 -39.53 -4.91 -35.66
CA LEU A 23 -39.14 -4.26 -34.42
C LEU A 23 -37.69 -4.71 -34.17
N GLY A 24 -36.73 -3.95 -34.69
CA GLY A 24 -35.32 -4.10 -34.38
C GLY A 24 -35.16 -3.85 -32.88
N LEU A 25 -35.12 -4.93 -32.08
CA LEU A 25 -34.54 -4.91 -30.74
C LEU A 25 -33.10 -4.52 -30.94
N LEU A 26 -32.80 -3.22 -30.81
CA LEU A 26 -31.47 -2.74 -30.48
C LEU A 26 -31.11 -3.35 -29.15
N PHE A 27 -30.51 -4.55 -29.17
CA PHE A 27 -29.67 -5.01 -28.06
C PHE A 27 -28.53 -3.99 -28.01
N VAL A 28 -28.68 -2.98 -27.15
CA VAL A 28 -27.54 -2.27 -26.61
C VAL A 28 -26.77 -3.33 -25.85
N GLN A 29 -25.81 -3.95 -26.52
CA GLN A 29 -24.74 -4.68 -25.84
C GLN A 29 -24.01 -3.62 -25.04
N PHE A 30 -24.47 -3.36 -23.80
CA PHE A 30 -23.60 -2.78 -22.81
C PHE A 30 -22.38 -3.67 -22.78
N SER A 31 -21.23 -3.11 -23.11
CA SER A 31 -19.98 -3.85 -23.10
C SER A 31 -19.71 -4.22 -21.64
N SER A 32 -20.18 -5.40 -21.26
CA SER A 32 -19.94 -5.97 -19.94
C SER A 32 -18.44 -6.11 -19.62
N GLY A 33 -17.58 -5.88 -20.64
CA GLY A 33 -16.12 -5.86 -20.53
C GLY A 33 -15.61 -4.60 -19.83
N GLU A 34 -15.99 -3.40 -20.28
CA GLU A 34 -15.50 -2.14 -19.68
C GLU A 34 -15.92 -1.97 -18.22
N ASP A 35 -17.15 -2.35 -17.88
CA ASP A 35 -17.62 -2.31 -16.49
C ASP A 35 -16.91 -3.33 -15.59
N SER A 36 -16.50 -4.48 -16.13
CA SER A 36 -15.80 -5.52 -15.35
C SER A 36 -14.34 -5.17 -15.05
N GLU A 37 -13.70 -4.35 -15.89
CA GLU A 37 -12.31 -3.90 -15.73
C GLU A 37 -12.20 -2.61 -14.90
N ARG A 38 -13.31 -1.93 -14.62
CA ARG A 38 -13.34 -0.75 -13.79
C ARG A 38 -12.79 -1.09 -12.39
N LEU A 39 -11.90 -0.25 -11.88
CA LEU A 39 -11.40 -0.40 -10.51
C LEU A 39 -12.42 0.12 -9.50
N LEU A 40 -12.60 -0.66 -8.46
CA LEU A 40 -13.33 -0.29 -7.24
C LEU A 40 -12.32 -0.07 -6.12
N SER A 41 -12.59 0.93 -5.29
CA SER A 41 -11.91 1.13 -4.02
C SER A 41 -12.90 0.87 -2.90
N VAL A 42 -12.53 0.00 -1.95
CA VAL A 42 -13.37 -0.39 -0.81
C VAL A 42 -12.58 -0.19 0.47
N ASP A 43 -13.23 0.40 1.46
CA ASP A 43 -12.64 0.63 2.78
C ASP A 43 -13.14 -0.43 3.76
N HIS A 44 -12.21 -1.14 4.42
CA HIS A 44 -12.46 -2.12 5.45
C HIS A 44 -11.94 -1.62 6.80
N TYR A 45 -12.58 -2.04 7.88
CA TYR A 45 -12.13 -1.82 9.25
C TYR A 45 -12.06 -3.14 9.99
N VAL A 46 -10.83 -3.65 10.12
CA VAL A 46 -10.56 -4.93 10.79
C VAL A 46 -10.44 -4.71 12.29
N ARG A 47 -11.28 -5.38 13.07
CA ARG A 47 -11.21 -5.35 14.53
C ARG A 47 -10.02 -6.17 15.02
N VAL A 48 -9.26 -5.60 15.94
CA VAL A 48 -8.12 -6.26 16.57
C VAL A 48 -8.10 -5.98 18.07
N THR A 49 -7.71 -6.96 18.86
CA THR A 49 -7.33 -6.74 20.26
C THR A 49 -5.92 -6.18 20.26
N SER A 50 -5.79 -4.91 20.63
CA SER A 50 -4.50 -4.21 20.57
C SER A 50 -3.50 -4.77 21.57
N THR A 51 -2.26 -4.90 21.11
CA THR A 51 -1.08 -5.16 21.94
C THR A 51 -0.20 -3.93 22.10
N VAL A 52 -0.61 -2.78 21.57
CA VAL A 52 0.06 -1.49 21.80
C VAL A 52 -0.05 -1.15 23.28
N PRO A 53 1.08 -0.91 24.00
CA PRO A 53 1.09 -0.86 25.46
C PRO A 53 0.06 0.04 26.10
N VAL A 54 -0.12 1.26 25.58
CA VAL A 54 -1.05 2.25 26.16
C VAL A 54 -2.54 1.91 25.98
N ILE A 55 -2.85 1.01 25.07
CA ILE A 55 -4.22 0.55 24.78
C ILE A 55 -4.30 -0.99 24.71
N ALA A 56 -3.38 -1.68 25.39
CA ALA A 56 -3.33 -3.14 25.39
C ALA A 56 -4.64 -3.74 25.93
N GLY A 57 -5.14 -4.78 25.24
CA GLY A 57 -6.40 -5.45 25.56
C GLY A 57 -7.66 -4.73 25.07
N GLN A 58 -7.56 -3.50 24.56
CA GLN A 58 -8.71 -2.79 23.98
C GLN A 58 -9.00 -3.29 22.56
N THR A 59 -10.26 -3.30 22.19
CA THR A 59 -10.67 -3.52 20.80
C THR A 59 -10.42 -2.27 20.00
N THR A 60 -9.59 -2.37 18.97
CA THR A 60 -9.23 -1.29 18.06
C THR A 60 -9.63 -1.66 16.63
N GLN A 61 -9.44 -0.73 15.71
CA GLN A 61 -9.74 -0.91 14.29
C GLN A 61 -8.50 -0.60 13.45
N ILE A 62 -8.16 -1.53 12.58
CA ILE A 62 -7.15 -1.35 11.54
C ILE A 62 -7.87 -1.05 10.23
N TYR A 63 -7.56 0.10 9.65
CA TYR A 63 -8.05 0.48 8.34
C TYR A 63 -7.30 -0.29 7.26
N VAL A 64 -8.06 -0.82 6.30
CA VAL A 64 -7.53 -1.52 5.13
C VAL A 64 -8.25 -1.02 3.89
N ARG A 65 -7.48 -0.46 2.95
CA ARG A 65 -7.95 -0.09 1.62
C ARG A 65 -7.85 -1.27 0.68
N GLU A 66 -8.89 -1.57 -0.05
CA GLU A 66 -8.89 -2.52 -1.15
C GLU A 66 -9.01 -1.77 -2.48
N VAL A 67 -8.24 -2.17 -3.48
CA VAL A 67 -8.40 -1.78 -4.89
C VAL A 67 -8.48 -3.05 -5.73
N VAL A 68 -9.59 -3.22 -6.45
CA VAL A 68 -9.89 -4.45 -7.18
C VAL A 68 -10.70 -4.14 -8.44
N GLN A 69 -10.58 -4.97 -9.48
CA GLN A 69 -11.49 -4.90 -10.62
C GLN A 69 -12.92 -5.29 -10.22
N ALA A 70 -13.93 -4.55 -10.70
CA ALA A 70 -15.33 -4.79 -10.40
C ALA A 70 -15.76 -6.24 -10.70
N GLY A 71 -15.31 -6.79 -11.83
CA GLY A 71 -15.59 -8.17 -12.20
C GLY A 71 -14.96 -9.20 -11.25
N LEU A 72 -13.83 -8.90 -10.63
CA LEU A 72 -13.20 -9.77 -9.61
C LEU A 72 -13.90 -9.63 -8.26
N ALA A 73 -14.23 -8.42 -7.84
CA ALA A 73 -14.97 -8.18 -6.60
C ALA A 73 -16.29 -8.96 -6.56
N LEU A 74 -17.03 -8.94 -7.67
CA LEU A 74 -18.31 -9.68 -7.79
C LEU A 74 -18.14 -11.21 -7.72
N ARG A 75 -16.94 -11.73 -8.04
CA ARG A 75 -16.63 -13.17 -7.97
C ARG A 75 -15.92 -13.60 -6.67
N GLY A 76 -15.74 -12.68 -5.72
CA GLY A 76 -15.05 -12.97 -4.46
C GLY A 76 -13.51 -12.90 -4.55
N GLY A 77 -12.97 -12.18 -5.54
CA GLY A 77 -11.54 -11.93 -5.69
C GLY A 77 -10.85 -12.64 -6.85
N GLY A 78 -9.54 -12.43 -6.99
CA GLY A 78 -8.71 -12.91 -8.11
C GLY A 78 -8.21 -14.35 -8.01
N GLY A 79 -8.57 -15.07 -6.93
CA GLY A 79 -8.09 -16.44 -6.66
C GLY A 79 -6.88 -16.51 -5.72
N PRO A 80 -6.42 -17.75 -5.38
CA PRO A 80 -5.54 -17.98 -4.23
C PRO A 80 -4.15 -17.34 -4.32
N GLU A 81 -3.66 -17.06 -5.52
CA GLU A 81 -2.33 -16.46 -5.70
C GLU A 81 -2.36 -14.96 -6.01
N ARG A 82 -3.54 -14.34 -5.96
CA ARG A 82 -3.76 -12.98 -6.43
C ARG A 82 -4.08 -11.98 -5.30
N VAL A 83 -3.99 -12.39 -4.04
CA VAL A 83 -4.24 -11.51 -2.89
C VAL A 83 -2.92 -10.91 -2.43
N VAL A 84 -2.86 -9.56 -2.37
CA VAL A 84 -1.66 -8.80 -2.01
C VAL A 84 -2.00 -7.81 -0.91
N LEU A 85 -1.18 -7.76 0.15
CA LEU A 85 -1.26 -6.77 1.22
C LEU A 85 -0.01 -5.90 1.23
N PHE A 86 -0.20 -4.59 1.11
CA PHE A 86 0.83 -3.58 1.27
C PHE A 86 0.97 -3.14 2.72
N VAL A 87 2.23 -3.01 3.17
CA VAL A 87 2.64 -2.63 4.52
C VAL A 87 3.55 -1.41 4.43
N HIS A 88 3.07 -0.27 4.94
CA HIS A 88 3.76 1.02 4.77
C HIS A 88 5.00 1.19 5.65
N GLY A 89 5.83 2.17 5.29
CA GLY A 89 7.01 2.60 6.02
C GLY A 89 6.73 3.50 7.22
N ALA A 90 7.76 4.15 7.73
CA ALA A 90 7.63 5.13 8.80
C ALA A 90 6.93 6.39 8.30
N GLY A 91 5.99 6.89 9.10
CA GLY A 91 5.42 8.22 8.93
C GLY A 91 4.47 8.44 7.75
N THR A 92 4.26 7.46 6.88
CA THR A 92 3.42 7.60 5.69
C THR A 92 2.33 6.53 5.71
N PRO A 93 1.05 6.91 5.78
CA PRO A 93 -0.06 5.96 5.72
C PRO A 93 -0.12 5.19 4.39
N ALA A 94 -0.77 4.05 4.41
CA ALA A 94 -0.81 3.12 3.28
C ALA A 94 -1.44 3.71 2.02
N GLU A 95 -2.55 4.43 2.16
CA GLU A 95 -3.23 5.09 1.02
C GLU A 95 -2.31 6.11 0.34
N VAL A 96 -1.57 6.91 1.13
CA VAL A 96 -0.60 7.88 0.60
C VAL A 96 0.58 7.17 -0.08
N ALA A 97 1.06 6.08 0.54
CA ALA A 97 2.20 5.35 0.00
C ALA A 97 1.87 4.61 -1.29
N PHE A 98 0.72 3.92 -1.37
CA PHE A 98 0.50 2.89 -2.37
C PHE A 98 -0.69 3.14 -3.31
N ASP A 99 -1.63 4.02 -2.93
CA ASP A 99 -2.80 4.39 -3.74
C ASP A 99 -2.83 5.89 -4.02
N MET A 100 -1.70 6.44 -4.47
CA MET A 100 -1.54 7.86 -4.73
C MET A 100 -2.48 8.31 -5.85
N PRO A 101 -3.46 9.22 -5.59
CA PRO A 101 -4.47 9.62 -6.57
C PRO A 101 -3.93 10.70 -7.53
N TYR A 102 -2.81 10.42 -8.18
CA TYR A 102 -2.16 11.32 -9.14
C TYR A 102 -1.62 10.51 -10.31
N GLN A 103 -2.12 10.76 -11.50
CA GLN A 103 -1.72 10.07 -12.75
C GLN A 103 -1.68 8.54 -12.56
N ASP A 104 -0.53 7.92 -12.85
CA ASP A 104 -0.27 6.48 -12.78
C ASP A 104 0.55 6.06 -11.55
N TYR A 105 0.60 6.93 -10.52
CA TYR A 105 1.39 6.69 -9.30
C TYR A 105 0.71 5.76 -8.27
N SER A 106 -0.48 5.22 -8.56
CA SER A 106 -1.08 4.20 -7.70
C SER A 106 -0.52 2.81 -8.01
N TRP A 107 0.38 2.32 -7.14
CA TRP A 107 0.89 0.95 -7.23
C TRP A 107 -0.22 -0.09 -7.04
N MET A 108 -1.18 0.20 -6.16
CA MET A 108 -2.36 -0.65 -5.96
C MET A 108 -3.19 -0.76 -7.23
N ALA A 109 -3.51 0.37 -7.88
CA ALA A 109 -4.28 0.37 -9.13
C ALA A 109 -3.53 -0.34 -10.26
N PHE A 110 -2.20 -0.23 -10.34
CA PHE A 110 -1.38 -0.93 -11.33
C PHE A 110 -1.53 -2.44 -11.20
N LEU A 111 -1.38 -2.99 -9.98
CA LEU A 111 -1.53 -4.44 -9.74
C LEU A 111 -2.99 -4.90 -9.89
N ALA A 112 -3.95 -4.07 -9.49
CA ALA A 112 -5.37 -4.39 -9.62
C ALA A 112 -5.80 -4.51 -11.09
N ARG A 113 -5.30 -3.64 -11.99
CA ARG A 113 -5.52 -3.76 -13.43
C ARG A 113 -4.95 -5.06 -14.02
N ALA A 114 -3.91 -5.62 -13.39
CA ALA A 114 -3.34 -6.91 -13.76
C ALA A 114 -4.08 -8.11 -13.14
N GLY A 115 -5.23 -7.90 -12.51
CA GLY A 115 -6.09 -8.95 -11.97
C GLY A 115 -5.71 -9.41 -10.56
N PHE A 116 -4.97 -8.61 -9.81
CA PHE A 116 -4.77 -8.84 -8.38
C PHE A 116 -5.89 -8.21 -7.55
N ASP A 117 -6.12 -8.77 -6.40
CA ASP A 117 -6.94 -8.22 -5.33
C ASP A 117 -5.99 -7.56 -4.32
N VAL A 118 -5.98 -6.24 -4.29
CA VAL A 118 -4.90 -5.47 -3.70
C VAL A 118 -5.37 -4.71 -2.47
N PHE A 119 -4.75 -4.99 -1.35
CA PHE A 119 -5.04 -4.38 -0.06
C PHE A 119 -3.85 -3.57 0.44
N ALA A 120 -4.11 -2.51 1.20
CA ALA A 120 -3.10 -1.75 1.91
C ALA A 120 -3.62 -1.37 3.30
N MET A 121 -2.83 -1.58 4.34
CA MET A 121 -3.25 -1.36 5.72
C MET A 121 -2.52 -0.19 6.36
N ASP A 122 -3.23 0.58 7.18
CA ASP A 122 -2.63 1.53 8.11
C ASP A 122 -2.31 0.82 9.43
N MET A 123 -1.09 0.96 9.94
CA MET A 123 -0.75 0.51 11.29
C MET A 123 -1.49 1.31 12.35
N THR A 124 -1.63 0.78 13.56
CA THR A 124 -2.11 1.55 14.72
C THR A 124 -1.33 2.87 14.83
N GLY A 125 -2.07 3.98 14.94
CA GLY A 125 -1.52 5.33 15.00
C GLY A 125 -1.32 6.01 13.65
N TYR A 126 -1.62 5.36 12.52
CA TYR A 126 -1.52 5.93 11.18
C TYR A 126 -2.88 6.07 10.51
N GLY A 127 -2.96 7.03 9.60
CA GLY A 127 -4.09 7.22 8.70
C GLY A 127 -5.45 7.13 9.39
N ARG A 128 -6.27 6.20 8.93
CA ARG A 128 -7.62 5.96 9.43
C ARG A 128 -7.73 4.83 10.47
N SER A 129 -6.60 4.18 10.81
CA SER A 129 -6.55 3.23 11.92
C SER A 129 -6.70 3.91 13.27
N THR A 130 -7.02 3.14 14.30
CA THR A 130 -7.12 3.64 15.67
C THR A 130 -5.85 4.40 16.05
N ARG A 131 -6.05 5.64 16.52
CA ARG A 131 -4.99 6.53 16.95
C ARG A 131 -5.05 6.69 18.46
N PRO A 132 -4.09 6.12 19.24
CA PRO A 132 -4.09 6.23 20.70
C PRO A 132 -4.09 7.68 21.19
N ALA A 133 -4.82 7.94 22.27
CA ALA A 133 -5.02 9.29 22.81
C ALA A 133 -3.73 10.11 23.04
N PRO A 134 -2.60 9.53 23.47
CA PRO A 134 -1.35 10.28 23.62
C PRO A 134 -0.87 10.97 22.34
N MET A 135 -1.26 10.51 21.15
CA MET A 135 -0.94 11.17 19.88
C MET A 135 -1.72 12.48 19.63
N ASN A 136 -2.69 12.81 20.47
CA ASN A 136 -3.45 14.05 20.36
C ASN A 136 -2.89 15.18 21.25
N ASP A 137 -1.89 14.87 22.07
CA ASP A 137 -1.27 15.83 22.98
C ASP A 137 0.12 16.25 22.42
N PRO A 138 0.30 17.52 22.01
CA PRO A 138 1.58 18.02 21.52
C PRO A 138 2.69 18.04 22.57
N CYS A 139 2.36 17.99 23.88
CA CYS A 139 3.36 17.82 24.94
C CYS A 139 4.10 16.48 24.86
N ASN A 140 3.53 15.48 24.15
CA ASN A 140 4.16 14.16 23.93
C ASN A 140 5.13 14.13 22.75
N LEU A 141 5.41 15.26 22.11
CA LEU A 141 6.49 15.42 21.13
C LEU A 141 7.83 15.61 21.85
N GLU A 142 8.94 15.30 21.16
CA GLU A 142 10.27 15.70 21.60
C GLU A 142 10.31 17.24 21.82
N ARG A 143 11.04 17.68 22.84
CA ARG A 143 11.10 19.09 23.25
C ARG A 143 11.51 20.02 22.11
N GLU A 144 12.42 19.56 21.26
CA GLU A 144 12.90 20.29 20.09
C GLU A 144 11.79 20.47 19.05
N GLN A 145 10.87 19.53 18.93
CA GLN A 145 9.72 19.62 18.04
C GLN A 145 8.62 20.49 18.60
N GLN A 146 8.42 20.50 19.93
CA GLN A 146 7.42 21.37 20.58
C GLN A 146 7.65 22.86 20.28
N VAL A 147 8.91 23.28 20.12
CA VAL A 147 9.27 24.67 19.83
C VAL A 147 8.62 25.19 18.54
N GLN A 148 8.40 24.30 17.56
CA GLN A 148 7.76 24.65 16.29
C GLN A 148 6.28 25.07 16.46
N PHE A 149 5.67 24.72 17.60
CA PHE A 149 4.27 24.97 17.89
C PHE A 149 4.04 26.07 18.92
N ILE A 150 5.06 26.83 19.27
CA ILE A 150 4.97 28.00 20.18
C ILE A 150 4.95 29.28 19.35
N PRO A 151 4.04 30.21 19.60
CA PRO A 151 2.93 30.19 20.58
C PRO A 151 1.60 29.64 20.00
N SER A 152 1.58 29.06 18.81
CA SER A 152 0.35 28.74 18.08
C SER A 152 -0.49 27.65 18.73
N LEU A 153 0.15 26.59 19.23
CA LEU A 153 -0.51 25.42 19.84
C LEU A 153 -0.11 25.22 21.31
N LEU A 154 1.11 25.64 21.66
CA LEU A 154 1.67 25.57 22.99
C LEU A 154 2.08 26.97 23.46
N ALA A 155 1.85 27.28 24.72
CA ALA A 155 2.34 28.55 25.31
C ALA A 155 3.84 28.51 25.63
N ALA A 156 4.33 27.33 26.03
CA ALA A 156 5.72 27.02 26.36
C ALA A 156 5.95 25.52 26.25
N PRO A 157 7.22 25.04 26.22
CA PRO A 157 7.51 23.60 26.27
C PRO A 157 6.93 22.99 27.55
N CYS A 158 6.26 21.84 27.40
CA CYS A 158 5.59 21.10 28.47
C CYS A 158 6.20 19.70 28.67
N ALA A 159 5.97 19.12 29.82
CA ALA A 159 6.35 17.73 30.09
C ALA A 159 5.41 16.77 29.38
N ALA A 160 5.95 15.69 28.85
CA ALA A 160 5.15 14.64 28.25
C ALA A 160 4.24 13.96 29.27
N ALA A 161 2.95 13.83 28.94
CA ALA A 161 2.01 13.06 29.74
C ALA A 161 2.21 11.53 29.57
N TYR A 162 2.80 11.11 28.45
CA TYR A 162 3.17 9.74 28.14
C TYR A 162 4.58 9.74 27.53
N PRO A 163 5.65 9.54 28.35
CA PRO A 163 7.04 9.70 27.92
C PRO A 163 7.64 8.42 27.30
N HIS A 164 6.85 7.63 26.59
CA HIS A 164 7.29 6.36 26.01
C HIS A 164 6.93 6.27 24.52
N GLN A 165 7.70 5.48 23.79
CA GLN A 165 7.36 5.12 22.41
C GLN A 165 6.00 4.41 22.34
N LEU A 166 5.24 4.67 21.30
CA LEU A 166 3.86 4.21 21.22
C LEU A 166 3.76 2.71 20.86
N THR A 167 4.44 2.30 19.77
CA THR A 167 4.32 0.97 19.20
C THR A 167 5.65 0.21 19.24
N THR A 168 5.58 -1.10 19.07
CA THR A 168 6.73 -1.98 18.88
C THR A 168 6.53 -2.82 17.61
N LEU A 169 7.58 -3.46 17.10
CA LEU A 169 7.41 -4.41 15.99
C LEU A 169 6.46 -5.55 16.36
N ALA A 170 6.43 -6.01 17.61
CA ALA A 170 5.48 -7.03 18.03
C ALA A 170 4.03 -6.57 17.92
N SER A 171 3.72 -5.31 18.28
CA SER A 171 2.38 -4.77 18.09
C SER A 171 2.03 -4.58 16.61
N ASP A 172 3.00 -4.20 15.79
CA ASP A 172 2.81 -4.08 14.34
C ASP A 172 2.56 -5.47 13.70
N TRP A 173 3.27 -6.53 14.15
CA TRP A 173 3.01 -7.89 13.69
C TRP A 173 1.65 -8.42 14.13
N ASN A 174 1.15 -8.02 15.29
CA ASN A 174 -0.21 -8.33 15.73
C ASN A 174 -1.24 -7.70 14.82
N ASP A 175 -1.06 -6.43 14.44
CA ASP A 175 -1.94 -5.72 13.50
C ASP A 175 -1.92 -6.40 12.12
N ILE A 176 -0.72 -6.73 11.59
CA ILE A 176 -0.55 -7.45 10.32
C ILE A 176 -1.23 -8.81 10.39
N GLY A 177 -1.03 -9.55 11.49
CA GLY A 177 -1.63 -10.87 11.68
C GLY A 177 -3.16 -10.84 11.62
N ALA A 178 -3.78 -9.88 12.29
CA ALA A 178 -5.23 -9.69 12.26
C ALA A 178 -5.74 -9.39 10.84
N VAL A 179 -5.04 -8.51 10.10
CA VAL A 179 -5.40 -8.18 8.72
C VAL A 179 -5.17 -9.39 7.79
N VAL A 180 -4.05 -10.08 7.87
CA VAL A 180 -3.77 -11.27 7.07
C VAL A 180 -4.83 -12.34 7.29
N ASP A 181 -5.21 -12.62 8.54
CA ASP A 181 -6.24 -13.60 8.85
C ASP A 181 -7.63 -13.16 8.35
N HIS A 182 -7.94 -11.85 8.42
CA HIS A 182 -9.14 -11.28 7.83
C HIS A 182 -9.18 -11.49 6.31
N LEU A 183 -8.10 -11.18 5.59
CA LEU A 183 -8.02 -11.33 4.13
C LEU A 183 -8.11 -12.81 3.71
N ARG A 184 -7.46 -13.70 4.45
CA ARG A 184 -7.55 -15.14 4.21
C ARG A 184 -8.98 -15.65 4.34
N ALA A 185 -9.70 -15.20 5.36
CA ALA A 185 -11.12 -15.54 5.54
C ALA A 185 -12.00 -14.89 4.45
N LEU A 186 -11.78 -13.61 4.15
CA LEU A 186 -12.55 -12.85 3.17
C LEU A 186 -12.45 -13.42 1.75
N ARG A 187 -11.28 -13.92 1.37
CA ARG A 187 -10.98 -14.42 0.03
C ARG A 187 -10.85 -15.94 -0.08
N HIS A 188 -11.04 -16.65 1.05
CA HIS A 188 -10.92 -18.12 1.12
C HIS A 188 -9.56 -18.61 0.59
N VAL A 189 -8.47 -17.92 0.97
CA VAL A 189 -7.10 -18.24 0.59
C VAL A 189 -6.28 -18.66 1.82
N GLU A 190 -5.30 -19.53 1.61
CA GLU A 190 -4.41 -19.97 2.70
C GLU A 190 -3.30 -18.97 2.98
N ARG A 191 -2.83 -18.26 1.94
CA ARG A 191 -1.68 -17.35 2.01
C ARG A 191 -1.97 -16.06 1.24
N VAL A 192 -1.31 -14.98 1.66
CA VAL A 192 -1.32 -13.68 0.98
C VAL A 192 0.10 -13.27 0.64
N SER A 193 0.31 -12.54 -0.45
CA SER A 193 1.59 -11.92 -0.74
C SER A 193 1.72 -10.60 0.00
N LEU A 194 2.92 -10.28 0.51
CA LEU A 194 3.17 -9.03 1.21
C LEU A 194 4.11 -8.14 0.42
N ILE A 195 3.82 -6.84 0.39
CA ILE A 195 4.71 -5.80 -0.12
C ILE A 195 5.01 -4.81 0.99
N GLY A 196 6.30 -4.66 1.35
CA GLY A 196 6.74 -3.72 2.38
C GLY A 196 7.64 -2.63 1.83
N TRP A 197 7.51 -1.40 2.33
CA TRP A 197 8.38 -0.28 2.01
C TRP A 197 9.07 0.26 3.27
N SER A 198 10.40 0.49 3.22
CA SER A 198 11.14 1.12 4.32
C SER A 198 10.99 0.35 5.65
N LEU A 199 10.40 0.95 6.68
CA LEU A 199 10.02 0.27 7.93
C LEU A 199 9.01 -0.88 7.69
N GLY A 200 8.35 -0.91 6.54
CA GLY A 200 7.59 -2.07 6.07
C GLY A 200 8.45 -3.33 5.89
N GLY A 201 9.78 -3.19 5.76
CA GLY A 201 10.71 -4.31 5.74
C GLY A 201 10.68 -5.14 7.02
N PRO A 202 11.02 -4.59 8.21
CA PRO A 202 10.91 -5.30 9.48
C PRO A 202 9.47 -5.67 9.84
N ARG A 203 8.48 -4.91 9.42
CA ARG A 203 7.06 -5.22 9.59
C ARG A 203 6.65 -6.46 8.79
N ALA A 204 6.72 -6.39 7.46
CA ALA A 204 6.31 -7.50 6.59
C ALA A 204 7.31 -8.66 6.60
N GLY A 205 8.62 -8.38 6.54
CA GLY A 205 9.68 -9.39 6.56
C GLY A 205 9.78 -10.11 7.90
N GLY A 206 9.71 -9.36 9.00
CA GLY A 206 9.67 -9.93 10.35
C GLY A 206 8.41 -10.78 10.55
N TYR A 207 7.25 -10.29 10.16
CA TYR A 207 6.01 -11.09 10.18
C TYR A 207 6.18 -12.40 9.38
N ALA A 208 6.70 -12.33 8.16
CA ALA A 208 6.91 -13.50 7.31
C ALA A 208 7.91 -14.50 7.91
N SER A 209 8.89 -14.05 8.71
CA SER A 209 9.82 -14.94 9.40
C SER A 209 9.17 -15.74 10.53
N HIS A 210 8.08 -15.25 11.11
CA HIS A 210 7.30 -15.88 12.17
C HIS A 210 6.11 -16.70 11.65
N HIS A 211 5.56 -16.30 10.50
CA HIS A 211 4.34 -16.87 9.90
C HIS A 211 4.52 -17.22 8.41
N PRO A 212 5.55 -18.02 8.05
CA PRO A 212 5.80 -18.38 6.66
C PRO A 212 4.64 -19.17 6.03
N GLU A 213 3.83 -19.85 6.83
CA GLU A 213 2.64 -20.59 6.41
C GLU A 213 1.49 -19.69 5.92
N LYS A 214 1.51 -18.40 6.27
CA LYS A 214 0.49 -17.42 5.87
C LYS A 214 0.93 -16.50 4.73
N VAL A 215 2.22 -16.51 4.39
CA VAL A 215 2.80 -15.61 3.39
C VAL A 215 3.23 -16.39 2.16
N GLN A 216 2.79 -15.94 0.98
CA GLN A 216 3.08 -16.61 -0.28
C GLN A 216 4.37 -16.11 -0.93
N LYS A 217 4.47 -14.80 -1.11
CA LYS A 217 5.63 -14.10 -1.68
C LYS A 217 5.86 -12.82 -0.92
N LEU A 218 7.09 -12.35 -0.93
CA LEU A 218 7.49 -11.10 -0.27
C LEU A 218 8.16 -10.18 -1.28
N VAL A 219 7.76 -8.90 -1.29
CA VAL A 219 8.40 -7.81 -2.02
C VAL A 219 8.78 -6.74 -1.01
N LEU A 220 10.05 -6.34 -0.98
CA LEU A 220 10.52 -5.32 -0.05
C LEU A 220 11.25 -4.22 -0.83
N LEU A 221 10.69 -3.01 -0.84
CA LEU A 221 11.30 -1.80 -1.37
C LEU A 221 12.07 -1.08 -0.26
N ALA A 222 13.36 -0.86 -0.48
CA ALA A 222 14.22 -0.11 0.44
C ALA A 222 14.03 -0.52 1.92
N PRO A 223 14.03 -1.81 2.25
CA PRO A 223 13.67 -2.30 3.58
C PRO A 223 14.70 -1.89 4.62
N ALA A 224 14.25 -1.27 5.71
CA ALA A 224 15.10 -1.08 6.88
C ALA A 224 15.57 -2.45 7.39
N TYR A 225 16.88 -2.56 7.68
CA TYR A 225 17.50 -3.80 8.16
C TYR A 225 18.67 -3.51 9.07
N ARG A 226 18.75 -4.23 10.17
CA ARG A 226 19.86 -4.19 11.13
C ARG A 226 20.42 -5.58 11.34
N ARG A 227 21.46 -5.94 10.59
CA ARG A 227 22.08 -7.26 10.62
C ARG A 227 22.46 -7.71 12.05
N ALA A 228 23.08 -6.83 12.82
CA ALA A 228 23.45 -7.04 14.22
C ALA A 228 22.40 -6.51 15.22
N GLY A 229 21.14 -6.36 14.78
CA GLY A 229 20.06 -5.88 15.63
C GLY A 229 19.67 -6.88 16.72
N ALA A 230 19.02 -6.40 17.78
CA ALA A 230 18.53 -7.25 18.86
C ALA A 230 17.51 -8.27 18.34
N ALA A 231 17.59 -9.50 18.82
CA ALA A 231 16.65 -10.56 18.51
C ALA A 231 15.36 -10.44 19.34
N ASP A 232 15.51 -10.02 20.60
CA ASP A 232 14.46 -9.94 21.60
C ASP A 232 14.01 -8.49 21.82
N PRO A 233 12.80 -8.28 22.36
CA PRO A 233 12.36 -6.94 22.75
C PRO A 233 13.28 -6.37 23.84
N PRO A 234 13.36 -5.01 23.92
CA PRO A 234 14.09 -4.36 25.00
C PRO A 234 13.51 -4.76 26.37
N ALA A 235 14.36 -4.73 27.40
CA ALA A 235 13.97 -5.09 28.77
C ALA A 235 12.79 -4.23 29.29
N GLN A 236 12.71 -2.97 28.84
CA GLN A 236 11.58 -2.09 29.09
C GLN A 236 10.76 -1.92 27.79
N VAL A 237 9.52 -2.33 27.84
CA VAL A 237 8.54 -2.13 26.75
C VAL A 237 7.29 -1.52 27.38
N PRO A 238 6.85 -0.32 26.93
CA PRO A 238 7.45 0.53 25.89
C PRO A 238 8.76 1.19 26.34
N ALA A 239 9.68 1.37 25.40
CA ALA A 239 10.91 2.11 25.65
C ALA A 239 10.62 3.60 25.85
N ASP A 240 11.48 4.30 26.59
CA ASP A 240 11.40 5.75 26.74
C ASP A 240 11.60 6.44 25.40
N GLY A 241 10.90 7.56 25.20
CA GLY A 241 10.95 8.36 23.99
C GLY A 241 9.60 9.00 23.64
N ALA A 242 9.57 9.83 22.61
CA ALA A 242 8.34 10.47 22.19
C ALA A 242 7.35 9.47 21.57
N VAL A 243 6.09 9.75 21.79
CA VAL A 243 4.94 9.00 21.22
C VAL A 243 4.93 9.07 19.70
N MET A 244 5.33 10.20 19.16
CA MET A 244 5.21 10.54 17.76
C MET A 244 6.26 11.57 17.36
N ASN A 245 6.40 11.79 16.06
CA ASN A 245 7.11 12.92 15.50
C ASN A 245 6.22 13.68 14.50
N THR A 246 6.62 14.90 14.18
CA THR A 246 5.98 15.74 13.20
C THR A 246 6.93 15.99 12.03
N GLN A 247 6.38 16.34 10.88
CA GLN A 247 7.16 16.72 9.72
C GLN A 247 6.52 17.94 9.04
N SER A 248 7.30 18.99 8.85
CA SER A 248 6.89 20.13 8.04
C SER A 248 7.02 19.83 6.54
N LEU A 249 6.38 20.67 5.70
CA LEU A 249 6.60 20.62 4.25
C LEU A 249 8.09 20.84 3.87
N ALA A 250 8.76 21.72 4.63
CA ALA A 250 10.18 21.99 4.41
C ALA A 250 11.03 20.74 4.66
N ASP A 251 10.80 20.06 5.79
CA ASP A 251 11.51 18.81 6.12
C ASP A 251 11.24 17.70 5.10
N PHE A 252 9.97 17.59 4.66
CA PHE A 252 9.57 16.62 3.64
C PHE A 252 10.32 16.85 2.33
N ARG A 253 10.37 18.09 1.84
CA ARG A 253 11.10 18.47 0.64
C ARG A 253 12.59 18.25 0.79
N GLN A 254 13.19 18.77 1.85
CA GLN A 254 14.62 18.62 2.12
C GLN A 254 15.04 17.14 2.16
N ASN A 255 14.23 16.29 2.78
CA ASN A 255 14.51 14.86 2.84
C ASN A 255 14.46 14.20 1.46
N TRP A 256 13.57 14.65 0.57
CA TRP A 256 13.49 14.14 -0.80
C TRP A 256 14.59 14.72 -1.70
N ASP A 257 14.75 16.05 -1.69
CA ASP A 257 15.69 16.77 -2.57
C ASP A 257 17.14 16.32 -2.39
N ARG A 258 17.57 16.03 -1.16
CA ARG A 258 18.91 15.50 -0.89
C ARG A 258 19.22 14.15 -1.54
N GLN A 259 18.20 13.44 -2.01
CA GLN A 259 18.29 12.11 -2.62
C GLN A 259 18.20 12.17 -4.15
N ILE A 260 18.11 13.35 -4.74
CA ILE A 260 18.16 13.52 -6.19
C ILE A 260 19.59 13.22 -6.64
N GLY A 261 19.76 12.22 -7.51
CA GLY A 261 21.07 11.77 -8.00
C GLY A 261 21.15 11.72 -9.53
N CYS A 262 20.07 12.01 -10.24
CA CYS A 262 20.03 12.02 -11.70
C CYS A 262 19.03 13.08 -12.21
N PRO A 263 19.19 13.54 -13.46
CA PRO A 263 18.23 14.43 -14.11
C PRO A 263 16.82 13.80 -14.15
N ASP A 264 15.81 14.65 -14.00
CA ASP A 264 14.41 14.26 -14.14
C ASP A 264 13.89 13.12 -13.22
N GLN A 265 14.57 12.84 -12.13
CA GLN A 265 14.17 11.79 -11.18
C GLN A 265 12.79 12.04 -10.58
N ILE A 266 12.44 13.30 -10.30
CA ILE A 266 11.22 13.70 -9.61
C ILE A 266 10.28 14.46 -10.55
N ASP A 267 8.98 14.16 -10.46
CA ASP A 267 7.92 15.04 -10.93
C ASP A 267 7.53 16.01 -9.79
N PRO A 268 7.76 17.33 -9.94
CA PRO A 268 7.40 18.30 -8.91
C PRO A 268 5.91 18.32 -8.56
N ALA A 269 5.04 17.94 -9.49
CA ALA A 269 3.60 17.87 -9.25
C ALA A 269 3.24 16.64 -8.41
N ALA A 270 3.91 15.50 -8.62
CA ALA A 270 3.78 14.32 -7.77
C ALA A 270 4.17 14.62 -6.32
N SER A 271 5.28 15.31 -6.09
CA SER A 271 5.71 15.72 -4.73
C SER A 271 4.64 16.57 -4.01
N LYS A 272 3.99 17.51 -4.72
CA LYS A 272 2.88 18.31 -4.16
C LYS A 272 1.66 17.44 -3.85
N ALA A 273 1.33 16.51 -4.73
CA ALA A 273 0.21 15.60 -4.56
C ALA A 273 0.42 14.68 -3.34
N VAL A 274 1.63 14.13 -3.16
CA VAL A 274 2.00 13.33 -1.98
C VAL A 274 1.80 14.14 -0.69
N TRP A 275 2.30 15.38 -0.66
CA TRP A 275 2.14 16.22 0.54
C TRP A 275 0.67 16.52 0.84
N SER A 276 -0.12 16.85 -0.17
CA SER A 276 -1.57 17.06 -0.01
C SER A 276 -2.28 15.81 0.53
N ALA A 277 -1.93 14.64 0.02
CA ALA A 277 -2.47 13.37 0.51
C ALA A 277 -2.06 13.07 1.96
N MET A 278 -0.83 13.41 2.36
CA MET A 278 -0.38 13.29 3.75
C MET A 278 -1.23 14.15 4.70
N LEU A 279 -1.52 15.40 4.35
CA LEU A 279 -2.38 16.27 5.15
C LEU A 279 -3.79 15.71 5.30
N ASN A 280 -4.36 15.20 4.21
CA ASN A 280 -5.68 14.59 4.20
C ASN A 280 -5.74 13.31 5.06
N SER A 281 -4.63 12.58 5.18
CA SER A 281 -4.54 11.35 5.98
C SER A 281 -4.42 11.60 7.49
N ASP A 282 -4.10 12.82 7.91
CA ASP A 282 -4.00 13.22 9.32
C ASP A 282 -4.75 14.55 9.58
N PRO A 283 -6.09 14.55 9.56
CA PRO A 283 -6.87 15.80 9.72
C PRO A 283 -6.59 16.54 11.03
N VAL A 284 -6.30 15.83 12.11
CA VAL A 284 -5.97 16.43 13.41
C VAL A 284 -4.57 17.05 13.36
N GLY A 285 -3.57 16.32 12.89
CA GLY A 285 -2.20 16.83 12.74
C GLY A 285 -2.13 18.02 11.80
N ALA A 286 -2.93 18.02 10.73
CA ALA A 286 -3.01 19.12 9.78
C ALA A 286 -3.52 20.44 10.42
N THR A 287 -4.21 20.37 11.56
CA THR A 287 -4.64 21.58 12.31
C THR A 287 -3.56 22.13 13.23
N TRP A 288 -2.45 21.43 13.43
CA TRP A 288 -1.38 21.84 14.34
C TRP A 288 -0.44 22.90 13.78
N GLY A 289 -0.59 23.26 12.52
CA GLY A 289 0.21 24.28 11.87
C GLY A 289 0.28 24.08 10.36
N SER A 290 1.34 24.53 9.74
CA SER A 290 1.52 24.48 8.29
C SER A 290 1.93 23.08 7.78
N GLY A 291 1.07 22.10 7.92
CA GLY A 291 1.30 20.80 7.35
C GLY A 291 2.09 19.85 8.25
N VAL A 292 1.45 19.41 9.30
CA VAL A 292 2.03 18.50 10.29
C VAL A 292 1.57 17.08 9.98
N ARG A 293 2.53 16.19 9.89
CA ARG A 293 2.31 14.75 9.84
C ARG A 293 2.68 14.15 11.19
N ARG A 294 1.85 13.25 11.70
CA ARG A 294 2.13 12.48 12.92
C ARG A 294 2.47 11.05 12.55
N ALA A 295 3.53 10.55 13.13
CA ALA A 295 3.97 9.17 12.95
C ALA A 295 4.39 8.59 14.30
N PRO A 296 3.87 7.43 14.72
CA PRO A 296 4.37 6.77 15.90
C PRO A 296 5.81 6.30 15.69
N LEU A 297 6.61 6.38 16.72
CA LEU A 297 7.93 5.78 16.76
C LEU A 297 7.80 4.28 17.07
N VAL A 298 8.67 3.48 16.49
CA VAL A 298 8.69 2.03 16.63
C VAL A 298 10.05 1.60 17.16
N THR A 299 10.08 0.90 18.26
CA THR A 299 11.28 0.22 18.75
C THR A 299 11.62 -0.94 17.83
N THR A 300 12.80 -0.89 17.20
CA THR A 300 13.23 -1.90 16.20
C THR A 300 13.98 -3.05 16.87
N TRP A 301 13.47 -4.25 16.77
CA TRP A 301 14.09 -5.50 17.15
C TRP A 301 13.49 -6.67 16.35
N GLY A 302 14.09 -7.85 16.43
CA GLY A 302 13.53 -9.06 15.80
C GLY A 302 13.59 -9.11 14.25
N TRP A 303 14.26 -8.13 13.61
CA TRP A 303 14.54 -8.16 12.17
C TRP A 303 16.06 -8.01 11.93
N ASN A 304 16.77 -9.09 12.10
CA ASN A 304 18.23 -9.22 12.07
C ASN A 304 18.66 -10.43 11.25
N LEU A 305 19.94 -10.78 11.27
CA LEU A 305 20.49 -11.94 10.57
C LEU A 305 19.70 -13.23 10.87
N ALA A 306 19.40 -13.50 12.13
CA ALA A 306 18.72 -14.74 12.52
C ALA A 306 17.27 -14.80 12.02
N ALA A 307 16.57 -13.68 12.00
CA ALA A 307 15.21 -13.59 11.47
C ALA A 307 15.19 -13.67 9.93
N ALA A 308 16.10 -12.96 9.25
CA ALA A 308 16.24 -13.01 7.81
C ALA A 308 16.54 -14.43 7.31
N ALA A 309 17.39 -15.18 8.01
CA ALA A 309 17.71 -16.56 7.66
C ALA A 309 16.52 -17.52 7.77
N LYS A 310 15.48 -17.18 8.54
CA LYS A 310 14.25 -17.97 8.65
C LYS A 310 13.27 -17.73 7.48
N VAL A 311 13.42 -16.67 6.73
CA VAL A 311 12.55 -16.36 5.58
C VAL A 311 12.91 -17.29 4.44
N GLN A 312 12.09 -18.33 4.21
CA GLN A 312 12.29 -19.34 3.17
C GLN A 312 11.36 -19.17 1.98
N ILE A 313 10.35 -18.32 2.09
CA ILE A 313 9.41 -17.99 0.99
C ILE A 313 10.12 -17.20 -0.12
N PRO A 314 9.57 -17.15 -1.35
CA PRO A 314 10.14 -16.34 -2.43
C PRO A 314 10.19 -14.84 -2.09
N VAL A 315 11.35 -14.18 -2.31
CA VAL A 315 11.56 -12.77 -1.95
C VAL A 315 12.13 -11.96 -3.12
N MET A 316 11.52 -10.82 -3.42
CA MET A 316 12.11 -9.77 -4.25
C MET A 316 12.52 -8.60 -3.34
N LEU A 317 13.79 -8.21 -3.39
CA LEU A 317 14.30 -7.00 -2.75
C LEU A 317 14.57 -5.93 -3.81
N VAL A 318 14.16 -4.70 -3.52
CA VAL A 318 14.43 -3.55 -4.38
C VAL A 318 15.26 -2.53 -3.61
N ALA A 319 16.46 -2.25 -4.12
CA ALA A 319 17.30 -1.15 -3.66
C ALA A 319 17.24 -0.01 -4.67
N ALA A 320 17.07 1.21 -4.20
CA ALA A 320 17.08 2.41 -5.03
C ALA A 320 18.48 3.04 -4.99
N ALA A 321 19.07 3.32 -6.17
CA ALA A 321 20.48 3.68 -6.31
C ALA A 321 20.90 4.95 -5.54
N HIS A 322 19.97 5.87 -5.33
CA HIS A 322 20.21 7.16 -4.64
C HIS A 322 19.57 7.24 -3.24
N ASP A 323 19.16 6.10 -2.68
CA ASP A 323 18.58 6.06 -1.33
C ASP A 323 19.60 6.49 -0.27
N LYS A 324 19.28 7.58 0.45
CA LYS A 324 20.06 8.13 1.57
C LYS A 324 19.46 7.81 2.94
N GLN A 325 18.36 7.04 2.99
CA GLN A 325 17.71 6.60 4.23
C GLN A 325 18.02 5.13 4.51
N VAL A 326 17.92 4.28 3.50
CA VAL A 326 18.29 2.86 3.55
C VAL A 326 19.27 2.59 2.41
N SER A 327 20.55 2.50 2.72
CA SER A 327 21.56 2.36 1.68
C SER A 327 21.40 1.07 0.86
N PRO A 328 21.73 1.07 -0.44
CA PRO A 328 21.75 -0.13 -1.27
C PRO A 328 22.58 -1.26 -0.67
N GLU A 329 23.66 -0.93 0.04
CA GLU A 329 24.53 -1.91 0.75
C GLU A 329 23.77 -2.62 1.86
N SER A 330 22.92 -1.90 2.62
CA SER A 330 22.06 -2.51 3.65
C SER A 330 21.06 -3.50 3.04
N VAL A 331 20.44 -3.13 1.92
CA VAL A 331 19.52 -4.02 1.19
C VAL A 331 20.26 -5.24 0.64
N LYS A 332 21.49 -5.05 0.14
CA LYS A 332 22.35 -6.13 -0.36
C LYS A 332 22.80 -7.06 0.78
N ALA A 333 23.04 -6.52 1.97
CA ALA A 333 23.33 -7.34 3.14
C ALA A 333 22.11 -8.20 3.52
N LEU A 334 20.91 -7.63 3.52
CA LEU A 334 19.68 -8.40 3.73
C LEU A 334 19.51 -9.50 2.67
N TYR A 335 19.78 -9.18 1.39
CA TYR A 335 19.71 -10.17 0.31
C TYR A 335 20.64 -11.37 0.59
N ALA A 336 21.86 -11.13 1.05
CA ALA A 336 22.80 -12.20 1.39
C ALA A 336 22.29 -13.04 2.59
N ASP A 337 21.67 -12.40 3.57
CA ASP A 337 21.25 -13.02 4.84
C ASP A 337 19.91 -13.77 4.75
N LEU A 338 19.07 -13.49 3.73
CA LEU A 338 17.79 -14.19 3.53
C LEU A 338 18.03 -15.69 3.27
N GLY A 339 17.29 -16.53 3.99
CA GLY A 339 17.33 -17.98 3.82
C GLY A 339 16.62 -18.51 2.59
N SER A 340 15.85 -17.68 1.89
CA SER A 340 15.14 -18.08 0.67
C SER A 340 16.09 -18.50 -0.44
N ARG A 341 15.74 -19.61 -1.12
CA ARG A 341 16.44 -20.07 -2.33
C ARG A 341 15.96 -19.36 -3.59
N GLN A 342 14.74 -18.84 -3.59
CA GLN A 342 14.17 -18.07 -4.68
C GLN A 342 14.15 -16.59 -4.27
N LYS A 343 15.21 -15.86 -4.60
CA LYS A 343 15.35 -14.45 -4.24
C LYS A 343 16.01 -13.64 -5.35
N VAL A 344 15.41 -12.48 -5.67
CA VAL A 344 15.93 -11.53 -6.66
C VAL A 344 16.24 -10.22 -5.97
N TYR A 345 17.43 -9.67 -6.26
CA TYR A 345 17.83 -8.31 -5.89
C TYR A 345 17.65 -7.40 -7.11
N VAL A 346 16.79 -6.41 -6.99
CA VAL A 346 16.58 -5.39 -8.02
C VAL A 346 17.36 -4.15 -7.66
N ASP A 347 18.31 -3.76 -8.53
CA ASP A 347 19.01 -2.48 -8.50
C ASP A 347 18.22 -1.49 -9.36
N LEU A 348 17.45 -0.60 -8.73
CA LEU A 348 16.64 0.39 -9.41
C LEU A 348 17.42 1.69 -9.58
N ALA A 349 17.91 1.91 -10.80
CA ALA A 349 18.67 3.11 -11.15
C ALA A 349 17.79 4.37 -11.12
N CYS A 350 18.41 5.52 -10.97
CA CYS A 350 17.76 6.84 -10.97
C CYS A 350 16.52 6.89 -10.06
N SER A 351 16.67 6.37 -8.84
CA SER A 351 15.60 6.29 -7.86
C SER A 351 16.15 6.44 -6.44
N SER A 352 15.34 6.98 -5.54
CA SER A 352 15.67 7.16 -4.14
C SER A 352 14.77 6.33 -3.22
N HIS A 353 14.81 6.61 -1.93
CA HIS A 353 13.92 6.01 -0.94
C HIS A 353 12.44 6.13 -1.31
N ASN A 354 12.11 7.17 -2.07
CA ASN A 354 10.77 7.52 -2.52
C ASN A 354 10.44 7.00 -3.94
N ALA A 355 11.11 5.95 -4.40
CA ALA A 355 11.00 5.39 -5.75
C ALA A 355 9.56 5.16 -6.23
N LEU A 356 8.64 4.87 -5.31
CA LEU A 356 7.22 4.68 -5.60
C LEU A 356 6.50 5.97 -6.05
N TRP A 357 7.11 7.16 -5.82
CA TRP A 357 6.59 8.46 -6.23
C TRP A 357 7.52 9.18 -7.23
N GLU A 358 8.51 8.50 -7.75
CA GLU A 358 9.49 9.03 -8.70
C GLU A 358 9.21 8.52 -10.12
N LYS A 359 9.86 9.11 -11.12
CA LYS A 359 9.56 8.81 -12.54
C LYS A 359 9.78 7.34 -12.93
N ASN A 360 10.68 6.64 -12.23
CA ASN A 360 10.92 5.20 -12.46
C ASN A 360 9.94 4.27 -11.71
N HIS A 361 8.86 4.81 -11.10
CA HIS A 361 7.89 4.00 -10.37
C HIS A 361 7.29 2.86 -11.20
N LEU A 362 7.03 3.07 -12.50
CA LEU A 362 6.49 2.01 -13.35
C LEU A 362 7.45 0.83 -13.53
N LEU A 363 8.78 1.04 -13.49
CA LEU A 363 9.75 -0.07 -13.50
C LEU A 363 9.65 -0.91 -12.22
N LEU A 364 9.49 -0.25 -11.07
CA LEU A 364 9.24 -0.90 -9.79
C LEU A 364 7.91 -1.69 -9.81
N PHE A 365 6.85 -1.06 -10.28
CA PHE A 365 5.52 -1.67 -10.33
C PHE A 365 5.50 -2.89 -11.26
N GLN A 366 6.13 -2.78 -12.43
CA GLN A 366 6.25 -3.88 -13.39
C GLN A 366 7.07 -5.04 -12.82
N ALA A 367 8.21 -4.76 -12.18
CA ALA A 367 9.02 -5.80 -11.55
C ALA A 367 8.24 -6.54 -10.45
N SER A 368 7.45 -5.81 -9.64
CA SER A 368 6.60 -6.41 -8.62
C SER A 368 5.50 -7.27 -9.22
N LEU A 369 4.88 -6.83 -10.32
CA LEU A 369 3.88 -7.59 -11.05
C LEU A 369 4.46 -8.92 -11.59
N GLU A 370 5.61 -8.87 -12.24
CA GLU A 370 6.29 -10.08 -12.76
C GLU A 370 6.63 -11.05 -11.62
N TRP A 371 7.17 -10.51 -10.51
CA TRP A 371 7.49 -11.32 -9.34
C TRP A 371 6.26 -11.98 -8.74
N LEU A 372 5.20 -11.23 -8.52
CA LEU A 372 3.96 -11.74 -7.94
C LEU A 372 3.29 -12.77 -8.86
N ALA A 373 3.23 -12.50 -10.17
CA ALA A 373 2.55 -13.36 -11.13
C ALA A 373 3.36 -14.61 -11.51
N GLN A 374 4.67 -14.44 -11.72
CA GLN A 374 5.52 -15.47 -12.35
C GLN A 374 6.66 -15.95 -11.44
N GLY A 375 6.98 -15.24 -10.37
CA GLY A 375 8.14 -15.52 -9.51
C GLY A 375 9.48 -15.20 -10.20
N THR A 376 9.46 -14.26 -11.15
CA THR A 376 10.64 -13.80 -11.91
C THR A 376 10.64 -12.29 -12.04
N VAL A 377 11.80 -11.70 -12.30
CA VAL A 377 11.96 -10.32 -12.76
C VAL A 377 12.81 -10.34 -14.02
N ASN A 378 12.32 -9.84 -15.14
CA ASN A 378 12.95 -9.98 -16.45
C ASN A 378 13.39 -11.43 -16.75
N GLY A 379 12.53 -12.40 -16.38
CA GLY A 379 12.80 -13.84 -16.54
C GLY A 379 13.74 -14.46 -15.50
N SER A 380 14.37 -13.69 -14.63
CA SER A 380 15.30 -14.17 -13.59
C SER A 380 14.54 -14.57 -12.32
N LYS A 381 14.81 -15.76 -11.80
CA LYS A 381 14.26 -16.27 -10.52
C LYS A 381 15.16 -15.99 -9.33
N GLU A 382 16.42 -15.65 -9.58
CA GLU A 382 17.44 -15.41 -8.57
C GLU A 382 18.52 -14.44 -9.10
N GLY A 383 19.37 -13.95 -8.21
CA GLY A 383 20.47 -13.08 -8.57
C GLY A 383 20.09 -11.59 -8.61
N THR A 384 20.87 -10.80 -9.33
CA THR A 384 20.71 -9.35 -9.43
C THR A 384 20.16 -8.95 -10.80
N VAL A 385 19.13 -8.12 -10.79
CA VAL A 385 18.53 -7.51 -11.99
C VAL A 385 18.65 -5.99 -11.85
N ARG A 386 19.19 -5.32 -12.87
CA ARG A 386 19.23 -3.86 -12.91
C ARG A 386 18.08 -3.32 -13.77
N LEU A 387 17.36 -2.33 -13.25
CA LEU A 387 16.26 -1.65 -13.93
C LEU A 387 16.53 -0.14 -14.03
N GLY A 388 16.19 0.45 -15.15
CA GLY A 388 16.42 1.87 -15.43
C GLY A 388 17.87 2.17 -15.88
N TYR A 389 18.15 3.45 -16.07
CA TYR A 389 19.42 3.95 -16.64
C TYR A 389 20.12 4.86 -15.65
#